data_8df6a4657a6a518fed57a0b722c8ccbc
#
_entry.id   8df6a4657a6a518fed57a0b722c8ccbc
#
_cell.length_a   1.000
_cell.length_b   1.000
_cell.length_c   1.000
_cell.angle_alpha   90.00
_cell.angle_beta   90.00
_cell.angle_gamma   90.00
#
_symmetry.space_group_name_H-M   'P 1'
#
loop_
_entity.id
_entity.type
_entity.pdbx_description
1 polymer ?
#
loop_
_entity_poly.entity_id
_entity_poly.type
_entity_poly.pdbx_seq_one_letter_code
_entity_poly.pdbx_strand_id
1 'polypeptide(L)'
;MDLLKWFRKEPKRRRVRQYSGAGSNRLLADWLGGSGSANNEIKPALATLRNRSRELARNHWIATRALQIYRTQVVGDKGLSLQVRARNLPQGDSVEGTLDRVGNKIIEDNWKDWTRRGTVEVTGTHSWIDCQKLVVESVIRDGEILIHIVKGAPNKFGFALQLLEADFLDLSLNKTLGNGNRIVMGVELNK
;
A
#
# COMPACT_ATOMS: atom_id res chain seq x y z
N MET A 1 66.60 32.18 -0.54
CA MET A 1 65.65 31.87 0.52
C MET A 1 64.34 32.58 0.21
N ASP A 2 63.31 31.84 -0.29
CA ASP A 2 62.17 32.44 -0.96
C ASP A 2 61.09 32.75 0.07
N LEU A 3 61.04 34.00 0.55
CA LEU A 3 60.12 34.51 1.56
C LEU A 3 58.64 34.60 1.08
N LEU A 4 58.40 34.34 -0.20
CA LEU A 4 57.04 34.39 -0.80
C LEU A 4 56.21 33.08 -0.66
N LYS A 5 56.81 31.99 -0.16
CA LYS A 5 56.07 30.74 0.08
C LYS A 5 55.08 30.82 1.24
N TRP A 6 55.23 31.78 2.15
CA TRP A 6 54.38 31.90 3.35
C TRP A 6 53.03 32.56 3.07
N PHE A 7 52.85 33.22 1.93
CA PHE A 7 51.61 33.90 1.55
C PHE A 7 50.74 33.11 0.57
N ARG A 8 51.11 31.86 0.21
CA ARG A 8 50.22 31.01 -0.58
C ARG A 8 49.09 30.47 0.34
N LYS A 9 47.98 31.25 0.41
CA LYS A 9 46.72 30.71 0.96
C LYS A 9 46.34 29.49 0.15
N GLU A 10 46.42 28.33 0.78
CA GLU A 10 45.82 27.08 0.22
C GLU A 10 44.36 27.36 -0.14
N PRO A 11 43.90 26.97 -1.35
CA PRO A 11 42.50 27.13 -1.72
C PRO A 11 41.64 26.36 -0.70
N LYS A 12 40.81 27.09 0.05
CA LYS A 12 39.82 26.46 0.95
C LYS A 12 39.01 25.50 0.11
N ARG A 13 39.20 24.19 0.30
CA ARG A 13 38.36 23.15 -0.28
C ARG A 13 36.92 23.50 0.05
N ARG A 14 36.12 23.84 -0.98
CA ARG A 14 34.69 24.07 -0.86
C ARG A 14 34.08 22.78 -0.31
N ARG A 15 33.61 22.78 0.93
CA ARG A 15 32.86 21.67 1.48
C ARG A 15 31.60 21.52 0.66
N VAL A 16 31.57 20.56 -0.26
CA VAL A 16 30.35 20.15 -0.93
C VAL A 16 29.45 19.59 0.18
N ARG A 17 28.23 20.09 0.31
CA ARG A 17 27.24 19.53 1.21
C ARG A 17 26.93 18.11 0.72
N GLN A 18 27.55 17.14 1.34
CA GLN A 18 27.21 15.72 1.18
C GLN A 18 26.26 15.32 2.32
N TYR A 19 25.26 14.52 2.00
CA TYR A 19 24.46 13.88 3.03
C TYR A 19 25.39 13.04 3.90
N SER A 20 25.34 13.23 5.23
CA SER A 20 26.23 12.52 6.16
C SER A 20 26.10 10.99 6.06
N GLY A 21 24.92 10.49 5.70
CA GLY A 21 24.67 9.07 5.46
C GLY A 21 25.30 8.49 4.19
N ALA A 22 25.83 9.36 3.27
CA ALA A 22 26.54 8.91 2.08
C ALA A 22 28.07 8.86 2.28
N GLY A 23 28.54 9.28 3.46
CA GLY A 23 29.97 9.25 3.80
C GLY A 23 30.41 7.84 4.23
N SER A 24 31.56 7.37 3.71
CA SER A 24 32.20 6.14 4.18
C SER A 24 33.19 6.48 5.28
N ASN A 25 33.01 5.95 6.48
CA ASN A 25 33.94 6.03 7.59
C ASN A 25 33.90 4.74 8.40
N ARG A 26 34.81 4.57 9.37
CA ARG A 26 34.93 3.35 10.17
C ARG A 26 33.63 2.97 10.91
N LEU A 27 32.81 3.93 11.31
CA LEU A 27 31.55 3.70 12.03
C LEU A 27 30.41 3.31 11.07
N LEU A 28 30.56 3.58 9.78
CA LEU A 28 29.57 3.28 8.75
C LEU A 28 30.06 2.20 7.77
N ALA A 29 31.19 1.53 8.08
CA ALA A 29 31.78 0.50 7.22
C ALA A 29 30.83 -0.66 6.95
N ASP A 30 30.02 -1.03 7.93
CA ASP A 30 29.04 -2.11 7.84
C ASP A 30 27.68 -1.65 7.26
N TRP A 31 27.53 -0.34 7.05
CA TRP A 31 26.30 0.20 6.43
C TRP A 31 26.45 0.24 4.91
N LEU A 32 26.44 -0.93 4.31
CA LEU A 32 26.48 -1.09 2.86
C LEU A 32 25.06 -0.99 2.32
N GLY A 33 24.69 0.18 1.78
CA GLY A 33 23.46 0.35 1.02
C GLY A 33 23.55 -0.42 -0.31
N GLY A 34 22.69 -1.40 -0.52
CA GLY A 34 22.58 -2.07 -1.81
C GLY A 34 22.03 -1.12 -2.88
N SER A 35 22.52 -1.25 -4.12
CA SER A 35 22.04 -0.50 -5.29
C SER A 35 21.17 -1.35 -6.21
N GLY A 36 20.61 -2.45 -5.70
CA GLY A 36 19.76 -3.37 -6.44
C GLY A 36 18.36 -2.80 -6.73
N SER A 37 17.63 -3.41 -7.67
CA SER A 37 16.21 -3.13 -7.80
C SER A 37 15.44 -3.68 -6.60
N ALA A 38 14.34 -3.03 -6.21
CA ALA A 38 13.50 -3.48 -5.11
C ALA A 38 13.12 -4.96 -5.22
N ASN A 39 12.81 -5.45 -6.43
CA ASN A 39 12.48 -6.85 -6.67
C ASN A 39 13.65 -7.80 -6.35
N ASN A 40 14.88 -7.40 -6.67
CA ASN A 40 16.06 -8.24 -6.39
C ASN A 40 16.39 -8.30 -4.90
N GLU A 41 16.11 -7.24 -4.15
CA GLU A 41 16.34 -7.18 -2.71
C GLU A 41 15.22 -7.87 -1.92
N ILE A 42 13.96 -7.62 -2.30
CA ILE A 42 12.79 -8.14 -1.58
C ILE A 42 12.57 -9.62 -1.86
N LYS A 43 12.66 -10.06 -3.11
CA LYS A 43 12.30 -11.44 -3.51
C LYS A 43 12.94 -12.53 -2.64
N PRO A 44 14.25 -12.54 -2.37
CA PRO A 44 14.88 -13.59 -1.55
C PRO A 44 14.51 -13.52 -0.07
N ALA A 45 14.12 -12.33 0.43
CA ALA A 45 13.86 -12.09 1.85
C ALA A 45 12.36 -12.15 2.23
N LEU A 46 11.45 -11.99 1.26
CA LEU A 46 10.04 -11.72 1.50
C LEU A 46 9.34 -12.79 2.34
N ALA A 47 9.51 -14.06 2.00
CA ALA A 47 8.93 -15.18 2.76
C ALA A 47 9.42 -15.20 4.22
N THR A 48 10.72 -14.99 4.42
CA THR A 48 11.31 -14.95 5.76
C THR A 48 10.79 -13.75 6.56
N LEU A 49 10.69 -12.59 5.94
CA LEU A 49 10.18 -11.37 6.58
C LEU A 49 8.72 -11.52 6.99
N ARG A 50 7.87 -12.07 6.12
CA ARG A 50 6.46 -12.38 6.44
C ARG A 50 6.34 -13.34 7.61
N ASN A 51 7.09 -14.45 7.59
CA ASN A 51 7.04 -15.44 8.67
C ASN A 51 7.46 -14.84 10.01
N ARG A 52 8.52 -14.03 10.04
CA ARG A 52 8.97 -13.33 11.25
C ARG A 52 7.94 -12.29 11.73
N SER A 53 7.36 -11.52 10.81
CA SER A 53 6.32 -10.55 11.14
C SER A 53 5.07 -11.22 11.72
N ARG A 54 4.63 -12.33 11.14
CA ARG A 54 3.50 -13.14 11.64
C ARG A 54 3.79 -13.75 13.00
N GLU A 55 5.02 -14.21 13.22
CA GLU A 55 5.45 -14.70 14.52
C GLU A 55 5.41 -13.59 15.58
N LEU A 56 5.97 -12.42 15.28
CA LEU A 56 5.91 -11.26 16.18
C LEU A 56 4.47 -10.85 16.48
N ALA A 57 3.60 -10.83 15.47
CA ALA A 57 2.18 -10.49 15.64
C ALA A 57 1.45 -11.45 16.60
N ARG A 58 1.85 -12.74 16.65
CA ARG A 58 1.24 -13.75 17.52
C ARG A 58 1.85 -13.78 18.91
N ASN A 59 3.18 -13.66 19.00
CA ASN A 59 3.92 -14.01 20.20
C ASN A 59 4.49 -12.80 20.95
N HIS A 60 4.47 -11.61 20.36
CA HIS A 60 5.08 -10.43 20.95
C HIS A 60 4.04 -9.35 21.25
N TRP A 61 3.78 -9.07 22.51
CA TRP A 61 2.73 -8.16 22.95
C TRP A 61 2.83 -6.74 22.37
N ILE A 62 4.04 -6.20 22.16
CA ILE A 62 4.23 -4.87 21.54
C ILE A 62 3.76 -4.90 20.08
N ALA A 63 4.11 -5.94 19.32
CA ALA A 63 3.68 -6.07 17.92
C ALA A 63 2.16 -6.24 17.82
N THR A 64 1.57 -7.09 18.66
CA THR A 64 0.11 -7.23 18.76
C THR A 64 -0.56 -5.90 19.09
N ARG A 65 -0.01 -5.15 20.05
CA ARG A 65 -0.54 -3.83 20.40
C ARG A 65 -0.40 -2.81 19.28
N ALA A 66 0.72 -2.82 18.55
CA ALA A 66 0.91 -1.96 17.38
C ALA A 66 -0.15 -2.23 16.31
N LEU A 67 -0.42 -3.50 15.96
CA LEU A 67 -1.48 -3.87 15.02
C LEU A 67 -2.86 -3.38 15.48
N GLN A 68 -3.18 -3.53 16.77
CA GLN A 68 -4.44 -3.01 17.33
C GLN A 68 -4.54 -1.49 17.18
N ILE A 69 -3.45 -0.75 17.44
CA ILE A 69 -3.42 0.71 17.27
C ILE A 69 -3.68 1.08 15.81
N TYR A 70 -3.03 0.43 14.87
CA TYR A 70 -3.28 0.69 13.44
C TYR A 70 -4.74 0.43 13.05
N ARG A 71 -5.33 -0.69 13.48
CA ARG A 71 -6.74 -1.00 13.23
C ARG A 71 -7.68 0.06 13.79
N THR A 72 -7.40 0.55 15.00
CA THR A 72 -8.26 1.53 15.67
C THR A 72 -8.05 2.95 15.20
N GLN A 73 -6.83 3.34 14.82
CA GLN A 73 -6.54 4.70 14.39
C GLN A 73 -6.79 4.93 12.90
N VAL A 74 -6.55 3.92 12.06
CA VAL A 74 -6.76 4.03 10.61
C VAL A 74 -8.22 3.81 10.24
N VAL A 75 -8.85 2.76 10.78
CA VAL A 75 -10.23 2.39 10.44
C VAL A 75 -11.23 2.96 11.45
N GLY A 76 -10.90 2.89 12.75
CA GLY A 76 -11.79 3.31 13.82
C GLY A 76 -12.99 2.38 14.02
N ASP A 77 -13.99 2.89 14.70
CA ASP A 77 -15.25 2.19 15.00
C ASP A 77 -16.26 2.27 13.85
N LYS A 78 -16.24 3.36 13.09
CA LYS A 78 -17.20 3.62 11.98
C LYS A 78 -16.66 3.24 10.60
N GLY A 79 -15.36 2.97 10.51
CA GLY A 79 -14.69 2.71 9.23
C GLY A 79 -14.66 3.93 8.30
N LEU A 80 -14.15 3.72 7.09
CA LEU A 80 -14.13 4.74 6.05
C LEU A 80 -15.52 4.81 5.39
N SER A 81 -16.10 6.01 5.33
CA SER A 81 -17.40 6.27 4.72
C SER A 81 -17.26 6.86 3.31
N LEU A 82 -18.21 6.51 2.44
CA LEU A 82 -18.29 7.10 1.11
C LEU A 82 -19.06 8.44 1.17
N GLN A 83 -18.49 9.48 0.58
CA GLN A 83 -19.17 10.74 0.28
C GLN A 83 -19.16 10.96 -1.23
N VAL A 84 -20.34 10.95 -1.85
CA VAL A 84 -20.48 11.14 -3.29
C VAL A 84 -20.69 12.62 -3.59
N ARG A 85 -19.94 13.14 -4.57
CA ARG A 85 -20.01 14.53 -5.00
C ARG A 85 -20.15 14.65 -6.51
N ALA A 86 -21.00 13.79 -7.11
CA ALA A 86 -21.35 13.91 -8.51
C ALA A 86 -22.12 15.22 -8.75
N ARG A 87 -21.87 15.85 -9.89
CA ARG A 87 -22.53 17.08 -10.31
C ARG A 87 -23.36 16.83 -11.56
N ASN A 88 -24.45 17.53 -11.68
CA ASN A 88 -25.22 17.57 -12.92
C ASN A 88 -24.40 18.23 -14.05
N LEU A 89 -24.75 17.95 -15.28
CA LEU A 89 -24.15 18.64 -16.42
C LEU A 89 -24.36 20.16 -16.29
N PRO A 90 -23.35 20.97 -16.66
CA PRO A 90 -23.49 22.42 -16.68
C PRO A 90 -24.68 22.85 -17.53
N GLN A 91 -25.48 23.78 -17.04
CA GLN A 91 -26.59 24.39 -17.81
C GLN A 91 -26.30 25.88 -18.08
N GLY A 92 -26.50 26.32 -19.33
CA GLY A 92 -26.21 27.68 -19.76
C GLY A 92 -24.71 28.00 -19.71
N ASP A 93 -24.36 29.23 -19.36
CA ASP A 93 -22.96 29.74 -19.30
C ASP A 93 -22.18 29.30 -18.05
N SER A 94 -22.75 28.43 -17.24
CA SER A 94 -22.08 27.93 -16.01
C SER A 94 -20.95 26.97 -16.37
N VAL A 95 -19.74 27.22 -15.85
CA VAL A 95 -18.56 26.34 -16.03
C VAL A 95 -18.69 25.07 -15.20
N GLU A 96 -19.39 25.12 -14.07
CA GLU A 96 -19.58 23.97 -13.16
C GLU A 96 -21.09 23.69 -12.97
N GLY A 97 -21.44 22.38 -13.09
CA GLY A 97 -22.78 21.90 -12.75
C GLY A 97 -23.07 21.95 -11.26
N THR A 98 -24.33 22.02 -10.90
CA THR A 98 -24.82 21.95 -9.52
C THR A 98 -24.65 20.53 -8.96
N LEU A 99 -24.49 20.39 -7.64
CA LEU A 99 -24.38 19.10 -6.98
C LEU A 99 -25.67 18.27 -7.17
N ASP A 100 -25.55 17.06 -7.73
CA ASP A 100 -26.67 16.13 -7.86
C ASP A 100 -26.99 15.48 -6.50
N ARG A 101 -27.82 16.13 -5.71
CA ARG A 101 -28.19 15.65 -4.37
C ARG A 101 -28.97 14.35 -4.41
N VAL A 102 -29.79 14.13 -5.43
CA VAL A 102 -30.63 12.94 -5.55
C VAL A 102 -29.78 11.73 -5.93
N GLY A 103 -29.00 11.84 -7.00
CA GLY A 103 -28.10 10.79 -7.45
C GLY A 103 -27.07 10.41 -6.39
N ASN A 104 -26.46 11.41 -5.75
CA ASN A 104 -25.49 11.20 -4.67
C ASN A 104 -26.11 10.42 -3.50
N LYS A 105 -27.33 10.80 -3.08
CA LYS A 105 -28.04 10.09 -2.01
C LYS A 105 -28.36 8.64 -2.37
N ILE A 106 -28.80 8.36 -3.59
CA ILE A 106 -29.10 7.01 -4.07
C ILE A 106 -27.83 6.14 -4.01
N ILE A 107 -26.69 6.67 -4.45
CA ILE A 107 -25.41 5.95 -4.43
C ILE A 107 -24.98 5.67 -2.98
N GLU A 108 -25.05 6.68 -2.10
CA GLU A 108 -24.67 6.52 -0.70
C GLU A 108 -25.58 5.56 0.07
N ASP A 109 -26.87 5.54 -0.19
CA ASP A 109 -27.81 4.61 0.44
C ASP A 109 -27.57 3.17 -0.05
N ASN A 110 -27.32 2.95 -1.34
CA ASN A 110 -26.91 1.64 -1.86
C ASN A 110 -25.55 1.19 -1.31
N TRP A 111 -24.61 2.11 -1.14
CA TRP A 111 -23.34 1.82 -0.49
C TRP A 111 -23.53 1.34 0.96
N LYS A 112 -24.36 2.02 1.76
CA LYS A 112 -24.68 1.62 3.12
C LYS A 112 -25.28 0.22 3.18
N ASP A 113 -26.15 -0.13 2.20
CA ASP A 113 -26.72 -1.45 2.12
C ASP A 113 -25.68 -2.52 1.75
N TRP A 114 -24.83 -2.22 0.76
CA TRP A 114 -23.78 -3.15 0.34
C TRP A 114 -22.72 -3.38 1.43
N THR A 115 -22.42 -2.39 2.27
CA THR A 115 -21.42 -2.50 3.34
C THR A 115 -21.84 -3.38 4.52
N ARG A 116 -23.06 -3.89 4.53
CA ARG A 116 -23.57 -4.75 5.60
C ARG A 116 -22.95 -6.15 5.56
N ARG A 117 -22.92 -6.79 6.72
CA ARG A 117 -22.59 -8.19 6.86
C ARG A 117 -23.51 -9.03 5.99
N GLY A 118 -22.98 -10.05 5.33
CA GLY A 118 -23.73 -10.91 4.42
C GLY A 118 -23.76 -10.43 2.97
N THR A 119 -23.24 -9.25 2.68
CA THR A 119 -23.31 -8.66 1.33
C THR A 119 -21.94 -8.33 0.76
N VAL A 120 -21.07 -7.73 1.58
CA VAL A 120 -19.81 -7.13 1.13
C VAL A 120 -18.76 -8.14 0.70
N GLU A 121 -18.73 -9.31 1.34
CA GLU A 121 -17.73 -10.33 1.06
C GLU A 121 -18.36 -11.73 0.91
N VAL A 122 -17.61 -12.64 0.26
CA VAL A 122 -18.13 -13.94 -0.22
C VAL A 122 -18.56 -14.89 0.88
N THR A 123 -17.98 -14.82 2.09
CA THR A 123 -18.35 -15.72 3.19
C THR A 123 -19.56 -15.21 3.96
N GLY A 124 -19.95 -13.95 3.79
CA GLY A 124 -21.05 -13.32 4.49
C GLY A 124 -20.83 -13.09 5.98
N THR A 125 -19.62 -13.31 6.49
CA THR A 125 -19.31 -13.22 7.92
C THR A 125 -18.84 -11.87 8.38
N HIS A 126 -18.33 -11.04 7.46
CA HIS A 126 -17.74 -9.73 7.73
C HIS A 126 -18.60 -8.59 7.20
N SER A 127 -18.59 -7.48 7.90
CA SER A 127 -19.04 -6.18 7.40
C SER A 127 -17.91 -5.48 6.66
N TRP A 128 -18.23 -4.37 5.97
CA TRP A 128 -17.20 -3.54 5.32
C TRP A 128 -16.15 -3.02 6.32
N ILE A 129 -16.56 -2.68 7.54
CA ILE A 129 -15.64 -2.24 8.60
C ILE A 129 -14.69 -3.38 9.00
N ASP A 130 -15.20 -4.60 9.11
CA ASP A 130 -14.38 -5.78 9.42
C ASP A 130 -13.38 -6.05 8.29
N CYS A 131 -13.82 -5.96 7.03
CA CYS A 131 -12.95 -6.07 5.87
C CYS A 131 -11.84 -5.01 5.87
N GLN A 132 -12.15 -3.74 6.15
CA GLN A 132 -11.16 -2.68 6.25
C GLN A 132 -10.12 -2.96 7.35
N LYS A 133 -10.56 -3.44 8.51
CA LYS A 133 -9.67 -3.81 9.62
C LYS A 133 -8.75 -4.97 9.23
N LEU A 134 -9.28 -5.98 8.53
CA LEU A 134 -8.49 -7.09 8.01
C LEU A 134 -7.46 -6.62 6.96
N VAL A 135 -7.86 -5.72 6.05
CA VAL A 135 -6.95 -5.16 5.05
C VAL A 135 -5.80 -4.41 5.72
N VAL A 136 -6.09 -3.51 6.66
CA VAL A 136 -5.05 -2.76 7.38
C VAL A 136 -4.12 -3.69 8.14
N GLU A 137 -4.66 -4.67 8.84
CA GLU A 137 -3.86 -5.64 9.60
C GLU A 137 -2.94 -6.45 8.67
N SER A 138 -3.47 -6.97 7.55
CA SER A 138 -2.69 -7.75 6.60
C SER A 138 -1.60 -6.94 5.92
N VAL A 139 -1.88 -5.70 5.52
CA VAL A 139 -0.88 -4.81 4.92
C VAL A 139 0.27 -4.53 5.89
N ILE A 140 -0.02 -4.30 7.17
CA ILE A 140 1.04 -4.00 8.15
C ILE A 140 1.82 -5.27 8.54
N ARG A 141 1.13 -6.40 8.66
CA ARG A 141 1.74 -7.67 9.06
C ARG A 141 2.49 -8.34 7.92
N ASP A 142 1.89 -8.41 6.74
CA ASP A 142 2.38 -9.20 5.60
C ASP A 142 2.98 -8.35 4.48
N GLY A 143 2.77 -7.02 4.51
CA GLY A 143 3.19 -6.07 3.49
C GLY A 143 2.19 -5.87 2.35
N GLU A 144 1.26 -6.81 2.16
CA GLU A 144 0.26 -6.78 1.08
C GLU A 144 -0.97 -7.63 1.43
N ILE A 145 -2.03 -7.44 0.66
CA ILE A 145 -3.24 -8.26 0.65
C ILE A 145 -3.80 -8.28 -0.77
N LEU A 146 -4.40 -9.38 -1.17
CA LEU A 146 -5.08 -9.50 -2.45
C LEU A 146 -6.59 -9.38 -2.24
N ILE A 147 -7.23 -8.56 -3.07
CA ILE A 147 -8.68 -8.38 -3.05
C ILE A 147 -9.23 -8.78 -4.41
N HIS A 148 -9.95 -9.90 -4.44
CA HIS A 148 -10.62 -10.39 -5.64
C HIS A 148 -12.07 -9.92 -5.66
N ILE A 149 -12.50 -9.31 -6.75
CA ILE A 149 -13.89 -8.90 -6.96
C ILE A 149 -14.62 -10.06 -7.64
N VAL A 150 -15.45 -10.76 -6.86
CA VAL A 150 -16.25 -11.87 -7.35
C VAL A 150 -17.53 -11.32 -7.96
N LYS A 151 -17.71 -11.51 -9.27
CA LYS A 151 -18.91 -11.13 -10.02
C LYS A 151 -19.92 -12.26 -9.97
N GLY A 152 -21.22 -11.93 -9.99
CA GLY A 152 -22.31 -12.93 -9.92
C GLY A 152 -22.57 -13.43 -8.50
N ALA A 153 -22.12 -12.72 -7.46
CA ALA A 153 -22.44 -13.04 -6.08
C ALA A 153 -23.97 -13.03 -5.85
N PRO A 154 -24.50 -13.93 -5.00
CA PRO A 154 -25.95 -14.04 -4.76
C PRO A 154 -26.49 -12.95 -3.84
N ASN A 155 -26.18 -11.69 -4.14
CA ASN A 155 -26.67 -10.51 -3.46
C ASN A 155 -27.29 -9.54 -4.47
N LYS A 156 -28.05 -8.55 -4.01
CA LYS A 156 -28.73 -7.59 -4.89
C LYS A 156 -27.80 -6.75 -5.78
N PHE A 157 -26.50 -6.72 -5.47
CA PHE A 157 -25.50 -5.93 -6.21
C PHE A 157 -24.74 -6.75 -7.25
N GLY A 158 -24.87 -8.09 -7.23
CA GLY A 158 -24.22 -8.98 -8.19
C GLY A 158 -22.69 -9.08 -8.03
N PHE A 159 -22.10 -8.56 -6.95
CA PHE A 159 -20.69 -8.71 -6.66
C PHE A 159 -20.39 -8.73 -5.15
N ALA A 160 -19.29 -9.36 -4.79
CA ALA A 160 -18.76 -9.38 -3.42
C ALA A 160 -17.24 -9.39 -3.47
N LEU A 161 -16.61 -9.07 -2.36
CA LEU A 161 -15.15 -9.12 -2.22
C LEU A 161 -14.72 -10.47 -1.65
N GLN A 162 -13.58 -10.95 -2.12
CA GLN A 162 -12.85 -12.05 -1.52
C GLN A 162 -11.48 -11.54 -1.11
N LEU A 163 -11.22 -11.55 0.19
CA LEU A 163 -9.92 -11.19 0.75
C LEU A 163 -9.04 -12.44 0.73
N LEU A 164 -7.87 -12.34 0.12
CA LEU A 164 -6.92 -13.43 -0.02
C LEU A 164 -5.60 -13.04 0.60
N GLU A 165 -4.96 -13.97 1.28
CA GLU A 165 -3.63 -13.76 1.84
C GLU A 165 -2.59 -13.60 0.71
N ALA A 166 -1.52 -12.88 1.01
CA ALA A 166 -0.41 -12.65 0.09
C ALA A 166 0.26 -13.94 -0.40
N ASP A 167 0.12 -15.05 0.34
CA ASP A 167 0.69 -16.35 -0.01
C ASP A 167 -0.01 -17.02 -1.20
N PHE A 168 -1.19 -16.55 -1.61
CA PHE A 168 -1.84 -16.99 -2.85
C PHE A 168 -1.14 -16.49 -4.12
N LEU A 169 -0.23 -15.51 -3.99
CA LEU A 169 0.54 -15.00 -5.13
C LEU A 169 1.82 -15.82 -5.31
N ASP A 170 1.97 -16.45 -6.48
CA ASP A 170 3.20 -17.18 -6.82
C ASP A 170 4.33 -16.21 -7.18
N LEU A 171 5.14 -15.87 -6.18
CA LEU A 171 6.31 -14.99 -6.33
C LEU A 171 7.43 -15.57 -7.21
N SER A 172 7.40 -16.87 -7.49
CA SER A 172 8.38 -17.52 -8.36
C SER A 172 8.04 -17.35 -9.84
N LEU A 173 6.77 -17.07 -10.16
CA LEU A 173 6.28 -16.95 -11.51
C LEU A 173 6.80 -15.68 -12.19
N ASN A 174 7.74 -15.86 -13.11
CA ASN A 174 8.27 -14.81 -13.97
C ASN A 174 8.24 -15.32 -15.42
N LYS A 175 7.46 -14.67 -16.29
CA LYS A 175 7.26 -15.13 -17.67
C LYS A 175 6.93 -13.96 -18.59
N THR A 176 7.41 -14.01 -19.81
CA THR A 176 6.94 -13.14 -20.89
C THR A 176 5.81 -13.85 -21.64
N LEU A 177 4.70 -13.17 -21.81
CA LEU A 177 3.52 -13.68 -22.52
C LEU A 177 3.60 -13.37 -24.01
N GLY A 178 2.88 -14.16 -24.83
CA GLY A 178 2.86 -14.00 -26.29
C GLY A 178 2.27 -12.65 -26.76
N ASN A 179 1.45 -11.98 -25.92
CA ASN A 179 0.91 -10.64 -26.18
C ASN A 179 1.90 -9.50 -25.87
N GLY A 180 3.12 -9.81 -25.42
CA GLY A 180 4.15 -8.86 -25.05
C GLY A 180 4.09 -8.38 -23.58
N ASN A 181 3.08 -8.77 -22.81
CA ASN A 181 3.02 -8.55 -21.38
C ASN A 181 4.05 -9.39 -20.64
N ARG A 182 4.44 -8.96 -19.44
CA ARG A 182 5.37 -9.69 -18.59
C ARG A 182 4.72 -10.01 -17.24
N ILE A 183 4.89 -11.23 -16.78
CA ILE A 183 4.58 -11.58 -15.40
C ILE A 183 5.86 -11.42 -14.58
N VAL A 184 5.79 -10.66 -13.51
CA VAL A 184 6.88 -10.43 -12.56
C VAL A 184 6.37 -10.73 -11.16
N MET A 185 6.97 -11.72 -10.49
CA MET A 185 6.56 -12.17 -9.14
C MET A 185 5.04 -12.45 -9.06
N GLY A 186 4.49 -13.12 -10.07
CA GLY A 186 3.09 -13.49 -10.12
C GLY A 186 2.12 -12.39 -10.60
N VAL A 187 2.60 -11.17 -10.82
CA VAL A 187 1.75 -10.05 -11.29
C VAL A 187 1.99 -9.80 -12.78
N GLU A 188 0.92 -9.78 -13.56
CA GLU A 188 0.98 -9.43 -14.98
C GLU A 188 1.09 -7.91 -15.15
N LEU A 189 2.12 -7.48 -15.84
CA LEU A 189 2.38 -6.10 -16.20
C LEU A 189 2.08 -5.91 -17.68
N ASN A 190 1.16 -4.99 -18.00
CA ASN A 190 0.87 -4.60 -19.37
C ASN A 190 2.08 -3.87 -19.97
N LYS A 191 2.23 -4.04 -21.30
CA LYS A 191 3.30 -3.38 -22.06
C LYS A 191 3.06 -1.88 -22.19
#